data_b791c1a4b65fe43806847e41b734feb6
#
_entry.id   b791c1a4b65fe43806847e41b734feb6
#
_cell.length_a   1.000
_cell.length_b   1.000
_cell.length_c   1.000
_cell.angle_alpha   90.00
_cell.angle_beta   90.00
_cell.angle_gamma   90.00
#
_symmetry.space_group_name_H-M   'P 1'
#
loop_
_entity.id
_entity.type
_entity.pdbx_description
1 polymer ?
#
loop_
_entity_poly.entity_id
_entity_poly.type
_entity_poly.pdbx_seq_one_letter_code
_entity_poly.pdbx_strand_id
1 'polypeptide(L)'
;DQSPIGKTARSNPVSYVGAWDTLREIFATAPLSKQRSYTASKFSFNSGDGRCATCGGSGFEHVEMQFLSDVYLRCPDCDGKRYRPEILEITIERQAGGVKRVMNVADVLALTVSEAAALFAADRDVIRALQPIVDVGLEYVKLGQPVPTLSGGEAQRLKLAGHLAAAAKSATSSRQAKATRGALFLFDEPTTGLHFDDIAKLMRALRKLLDAGHSLVVIEHNLDVIRASDWLIDLGPEGGEAGGLVVAYGTPDDVRHHPRSPTGQALRDDDVALVND
;
A
#
# COMPACT_ATOMS: atom_id res chain seq x y z
N ASP A 1 -13.87 5.96 -5.99
CA ASP A 1 -13.39 5.29 -7.19
C ASP A 1 -12.99 3.86 -6.86
N GLN A 2 -13.77 2.89 -7.34
CA GLN A 2 -13.51 1.44 -7.19
C GLN A 2 -12.63 0.87 -8.32
N SER A 3 -12.06 1.72 -9.17
CA SER A 3 -11.19 1.26 -10.25
C SER A 3 -10.03 0.43 -9.70
N PRO A 4 -9.74 -0.73 -10.31
CA PRO A 4 -8.56 -1.51 -9.94
C PRO A 4 -7.29 -0.67 -10.07
N ILE A 5 -6.40 -0.76 -9.08
CA ILE A 5 -5.09 -0.14 -9.20
C ILE A 5 -4.18 -1.03 -10.06
N GLY A 6 -3.43 -0.38 -10.96
CA GLY A 6 -2.38 -1.06 -11.70
C GLY A 6 -2.87 -2.13 -12.67
N LYS A 7 -3.31 -1.71 -13.86
CA LYS A 7 -3.79 -2.62 -14.92
C LYS A 7 -2.68 -3.41 -15.63
N THR A 8 -1.41 -3.17 -15.32
CA THR A 8 -0.29 -3.81 -16.03
C THR A 8 0.74 -4.37 -15.07
N ALA A 9 1.50 -5.39 -15.48
CA ALA A 9 2.60 -5.96 -14.72
C ALA A 9 3.74 -4.96 -14.41
N ARG A 10 3.75 -3.76 -15.02
CA ARG A 10 4.67 -2.66 -14.69
C ARG A 10 4.29 -1.93 -13.42
N SER A 11 2.99 -1.92 -13.08
CA SER A 11 2.53 -1.34 -11.81
C SER A 11 2.98 -2.23 -10.66
N ASN A 12 3.65 -1.64 -9.69
CA ASN A 12 4.19 -2.33 -8.52
C ASN A 12 4.19 -1.40 -7.29
N PRO A 13 4.30 -1.94 -6.06
CA PRO A 13 4.23 -1.15 -4.84
C PRO A 13 5.21 0.01 -4.79
N VAL A 14 6.47 -0.19 -5.16
CA VAL A 14 7.50 0.84 -5.09
C VAL A 14 7.26 2.02 -6.01
N SER A 15 6.69 1.78 -7.21
CA SER A 15 6.33 2.87 -8.13
C SER A 15 5.04 3.55 -7.71
N TYR A 16 4.12 2.82 -7.11
CA TYR A 16 2.83 3.35 -6.71
C TYR A 16 2.95 4.44 -5.62
N VAL A 17 3.84 4.27 -4.67
CA VAL A 17 4.13 5.29 -3.64
C VAL A 17 5.20 6.31 -4.06
N GLY A 18 5.80 6.14 -5.23
CA GLY A 18 6.84 7.04 -5.78
C GLY A 18 8.25 6.82 -5.22
N ALA A 19 8.49 5.73 -4.49
CA ALA A 19 9.83 5.41 -3.96
C ALA A 19 10.82 4.99 -5.06
N TRP A 20 10.29 4.52 -6.20
CA TRP A 20 11.14 4.12 -7.33
C TRP A 20 11.95 5.27 -7.91
N ASP A 21 11.42 6.48 -7.91
CA ASP A 21 12.12 7.64 -8.43
C ASP A 21 13.39 7.94 -7.64
N THR A 22 13.33 7.89 -6.31
CA THR A 22 14.48 8.06 -5.43
C THR A 22 15.50 6.93 -5.60
N LEU A 23 15.05 5.68 -5.72
CA LEU A 23 15.93 4.53 -5.95
C LEU A 23 16.67 4.65 -7.30
N ARG A 24 16.01 5.09 -8.36
CA ARG A 24 16.65 5.32 -9.67
C ARG A 24 17.78 6.36 -9.59
N GLU A 25 17.58 7.42 -8.82
CA GLU A 25 18.63 8.44 -8.59
C GLU A 25 19.83 7.83 -7.87
N ILE A 26 19.63 6.96 -6.89
CA ILE A 26 20.74 6.25 -6.22
C ILE A 26 21.55 5.43 -7.22
N PHE A 27 20.89 4.67 -8.10
CA PHE A 27 21.60 3.91 -9.15
C PHE A 27 22.32 4.80 -10.15
N ALA A 28 21.77 5.97 -10.50
CA ALA A 28 22.43 6.93 -11.37
C ALA A 28 23.72 7.51 -10.77
N THR A 29 23.85 7.53 -9.43
CA THR A 29 25.07 7.99 -8.74
C THR A 29 26.17 6.92 -8.65
N ALA A 30 25.87 5.66 -8.98
CA ALA A 30 26.83 4.55 -8.91
C ALA A 30 28.06 4.83 -9.84
N PRO A 31 29.28 4.42 -9.45
CA PRO A 31 30.51 4.71 -10.22
C PRO A 31 30.41 4.30 -11.70
N LEU A 32 29.92 3.08 -11.96
CA LEU A 32 29.78 2.56 -13.31
C LEU A 32 28.68 3.31 -14.12
N SER A 33 27.61 3.79 -13.45
CA SER A 33 26.60 4.65 -14.07
C SER A 33 27.22 5.97 -14.55
N LYS A 34 28.02 6.61 -13.70
CA LYS A 34 28.73 7.85 -14.05
C LYS A 34 29.69 7.64 -15.22
N GLN A 35 30.46 6.54 -15.20
CA GLN A 35 31.37 6.18 -16.29
C GLN A 35 30.65 6.00 -17.63
N ARG A 36 29.43 5.41 -17.60
CA ARG A 36 28.61 5.16 -18.80
C ARG A 36 27.65 6.30 -19.12
N SER A 37 27.71 7.41 -18.38
CA SER A 37 26.76 8.55 -18.50
C SER A 37 25.30 8.13 -18.38
N TYR A 38 25.00 7.16 -17.51
CA TYR A 38 23.63 6.71 -17.25
C TYR A 38 22.94 7.64 -16.27
N THR A 39 21.76 8.08 -16.66
CA THR A 39 20.87 8.89 -15.83
C THR A 39 19.79 8.01 -15.18
N ALA A 40 19.02 8.56 -14.26
CA ALA A 40 17.90 7.84 -13.63
C ALA A 40 16.88 7.26 -14.62
N SER A 41 16.78 7.83 -15.83
CA SER A 41 15.90 7.32 -16.89
C SER A 41 16.29 5.93 -17.38
N LYS A 42 17.57 5.57 -17.35
CA LYS A 42 18.05 4.22 -17.70
C LYS A 42 17.49 3.13 -16.80
N PHE A 43 17.20 3.47 -15.55
CA PHE A 43 16.65 2.56 -14.52
C PHE A 43 15.11 2.59 -14.46
N SER A 44 14.44 3.24 -15.42
CA SER A 44 12.98 3.20 -15.53
C SER A 44 12.54 1.93 -16.26
N PHE A 45 11.65 1.15 -15.65
CA PHE A 45 10.99 0.03 -16.33
C PHE A 45 9.69 0.45 -17.05
N ASN A 46 9.24 1.69 -16.88
CA ASN A 46 8.06 2.24 -17.56
C ASN A 46 8.43 2.93 -18.89
N SER A 47 9.57 3.61 -18.93
CA SER A 47 10.05 4.37 -20.06
C SER A 47 11.57 4.24 -20.15
N GLY A 48 12.16 4.66 -21.25
CA GLY A 48 13.62 4.61 -21.41
C GLY A 48 14.10 3.32 -22.08
N ASP A 49 15.36 3.31 -22.41
CA ASP A 49 16.03 2.33 -23.25
C ASP A 49 16.80 1.24 -22.48
N GLY A 50 16.81 1.32 -21.13
CA GLY A 50 17.42 0.28 -20.27
C GLY A 50 16.52 -0.94 -20.05
N ARG A 51 15.29 -0.92 -20.56
CA ARG A 51 14.33 -2.01 -20.39
C ARG A 51 14.67 -3.21 -21.24
N CYS A 52 14.30 -4.41 -20.76
CA CYS A 52 14.27 -5.61 -21.59
C CYS A 52 13.43 -5.33 -22.86
N ALA A 53 13.98 -5.63 -24.03
CA ALA A 53 13.32 -5.36 -25.30
C ALA A 53 12.05 -6.22 -25.48
N THR A 54 12.09 -7.46 -25.04
CA THR A 54 11.02 -8.44 -25.19
C THR A 54 9.79 -8.09 -24.37
N CYS A 55 9.94 -7.93 -23.04
CA CYS A 55 8.80 -7.62 -22.18
C CYS A 55 8.54 -6.11 -22.01
N GLY A 56 9.35 -5.23 -22.61
CA GLY A 56 9.22 -3.78 -22.48
C GLY A 56 9.28 -3.28 -21.03
N GLY A 57 9.96 -4.00 -20.14
CA GLY A 57 10.11 -3.65 -18.72
C GLY A 57 9.03 -4.21 -17.80
N SER A 58 8.07 -4.99 -18.28
CA SER A 58 7.07 -5.66 -17.43
C SER A 58 7.69 -6.77 -16.56
N GLY A 59 8.73 -7.44 -17.06
CA GLY A 59 9.33 -8.63 -16.46
C GLY A 59 8.50 -9.89 -16.64
N PHE A 60 7.27 -9.76 -17.14
CA PHE A 60 6.29 -10.84 -17.25
C PHE A 60 5.55 -10.76 -18.57
N GLU A 61 5.10 -11.90 -19.04
CA GLU A 61 4.13 -12.04 -20.11
C GLU A 61 2.77 -12.32 -19.47
N HIS A 62 1.76 -11.59 -19.90
CA HIS A 62 0.39 -11.74 -19.44
C HIS A 62 -0.33 -12.72 -20.38
N VAL A 63 -0.83 -13.81 -19.83
CA VAL A 63 -1.62 -14.82 -20.55
C VAL A 63 -3.05 -14.75 -20.03
N GLU A 64 -3.95 -14.22 -20.85
CA GLU A 64 -5.38 -14.17 -20.54
C GLU A 64 -5.99 -15.57 -20.63
N MET A 65 -6.67 -16.01 -19.59
CA MET A 65 -7.35 -17.29 -19.51
C MET A 65 -8.86 -17.07 -19.49
N GLN A 66 -9.57 -17.55 -20.52
CA GLN A 66 -11.02 -17.31 -20.70
C GLN A 66 -11.91 -17.72 -19.53
N PHE A 67 -11.49 -18.73 -18.73
CA PHE A 67 -12.28 -19.29 -17.63
C PHE A 67 -11.52 -19.42 -16.30
N LEU A 68 -10.28 -18.95 -16.24
CA LEU A 68 -9.42 -19.00 -15.06
C LEU A 68 -8.81 -17.61 -14.82
N SER A 69 -8.21 -17.42 -13.65
CA SER A 69 -7.44 -16.22 -13.37
C SER A 69 -6.26 -16.08 -14.33
N ASP A 70 -6.00 -14.87 -14.79
CA ASP A 70 -4.88 -14.55 -15.65
C ASP A 70 -3.55 -15.01 -15.06
N VAL A 71 -2.67 -15.52 -15.92
CA VAL A 71 -1.34 -16.01 -15.51
C VAL A 71 -0.25 -15.03 -15.96
N TYR A 72 0.65 -14.73 -15.05
CA TYR A 72 1.84 -13.92 -15.31
C TYR A 72 3.08 -14.81 -15.36
N LEU A 73 3.54 -15.14 -16.57
CA LEU A 73 4.75 -15.91 -16.80
C LEU A 73 5.97 -14.99 -16.80
N ARG A 74 7.09 -15.46 -16.27
CA ARG A 74 8.34 -14.71 -16.35
C ARG A 74 8.77 -14.55 -17.81
N CYS A 75 9.22 -13.35 -18.18
CA CYS A 75 9.77 -13.11 -19.49
C CYS A 75 10.98 -14.03 -19.76
N PRO A 76 11.02 -14.78 -20.86
CA PRO A 76 12.08 -15.76 -21.12
C PRO A 76 13.46 -15.11 -21.25
N ASP A 77 13.54 -13.88 -21.78
CA ASP A 77 14.82 -13.19 -22.03
C ASP A 77 15.44 -12.59 -20.78
N CYS A 78 14.63 -11.97 -19.92
CA CYS A 78 15.15 -11.31 -18.73
C CYS A 78 14.84 -12.05 -17.40
N ASP A 79 14.16 -13.18 -17.46
CA ASP A 79 13.76 -13.98 -16.29
C ASP A 79 13.14 -13.13 -15.15
N GLY A 80 12.20 -12.25 -15.52
CA GLY A 80 11.53 -11.37 -14.58
C GLY A 80 12.34 -10.12 -14.15
N LYS A 81 13.59 -9.97 -14.57
CA LYS A 81 14.49 -8.89 -14.13
C LYS A 81 14.16 -7.53 -14.74
N ARG A 82 13.32 -7.45 -15.78
CA ARG A 82 12.79 -6.21 -16.40
C ARG A 82 13.79 -5.41 -17.24
N TYR A 83 15.09 -5.61 -17.08
CA TYR A 83 16.16 -4.79 -17.66
C TYR A 83 17.04 -5.57 -18.61
N ARG A 84 17.77 -4.83 -19.44
CA ARG A 84 18.84 -5.36 -20.28
C ARG A 84 20.04 -5.75 -19.41
N PRO A 85 20.89 -6.69 -19.87
CA PRO A 85 22.07 -7.15 -19.12
C PRO A 85 23.00 -6.03 -18.69
N GLU A 86 23.25 -5.03 -19.55
CA GLU A 86 24.15 -3.91 -19.26
C GLU A 86 23.67 -3.01 -18.12
N ILE A 87 22.36 -2.97 -17.84
CA ILE A 87 21.80 -2.24 -16.71
C ILE A 87 21.97 -3.04 -15.41
N LEU A 88 21.92 -4.37 -15.49
CA LEU A 88 22.10 -5.25 -14.35
C LEU A 88 23.56 -5.31 -13.87
N GLU A 89 24.53 -4.85 -14.68
CA GLU A 89 25.93 -4.68 -14.26
C GLU A 89 26.11 -3.51 -13.27
N ILE A 90 25.16 -2.56 -13.26
CA ILE A 90 25.22 -1.44 -12.32
C ILE A 90 24.77 -1.92 -10.95
N THR A 91 25.67 -1.80 -9.98
CA THR A 91 25.44 -2.23 -8.60
C THR A 91 25.62 -1.09 -7.62
N ILE A 92 24.91 -1.19 -6.51
CA ILE A 92 25.06 -0.35 -5.32
C ILE A 92 25.38 -1.22 -4.12
N GLU A 93 26.08 -0.65 -3.15
CA GLU A 93 26.39 -1.32 -1.89
C GLU A 93 25.53 -0.75 -0.77
N ARG A 94 24.94 -1.63 0.04
CA ARG A 94 24.21 -1.27 1.25
C ARG A 94 24.57 -2.24 2.37
N GLN A 95 24.42 -1.79 3.61
CA GLN A 95 24.71 -2.60 4.79
C GLN A 95 23.51 -2.62 5.72
N ALA A 96 23.12 -3.81 6.15
CA ALA A 96 22.08 -3.99 7.18
C ALA A 96 22.55 -5.10 8.14
N GLY A 97 22.37 -4.87 9.44
CA GLY A 97 22.76 -5.85 10.47
C GLY A 97 24.24 -6.26 10.41
N GLY A 98 25.14 -5.36 9.99
CA GLY A 98 26.58 -5.67 9.82
C GLY A 98 26.93 -6.41 8.53
N VAL A 99 25.95 -6.84 7.73
CA VAL A 99 26.17 -7.55 6.46
C VAL A 99 26.13 -6.57 5.29
N LYS A 100 27.21 -6.56 4.51
CA LYS A 100 27.31 -5.78 3.27
C LYS A 100 26.68 -6.56 2.12
N ARG A 101 25.78 -5.92 1.38
CA ARG A 101 25.16 -6.47 0.18
C ARG A 101 25.46 -5.59 -1.03
N VAL A 102 25.87 -6.24 -2.12
CA VAL A 102 26.03 -5.64 -3.44
C VAL A 102 24.82 -6.04 -4.28
N MET A 103 24.08 -5.08 -4.78
CA MET A 103 22.79 -5.33 -5.43
C MET A 103 22.66 -4.52 -6.71
N ASN A 104 22.13 -5.14 -7.74
CA ASN A 104 21.66 -4.43 -8.94
C ASN A 104 20.17 -4.01 -8.78
N VAL A 105 19.66 -3.34 -9.79
CA VAL A 105 18.31 -2.80 -9.81
C VAL A 105 17.21 -3.89 -9.72
N ALA A 106 17.45 -5.07 -10.27
CA ALA A 106 16.52 -6.20 -10.18
C ALA A 106 16.53 -6.84 -8.79
N ASP A 107 17.70 -6.93 -8.16
CA ASP A 107 17.84 -7.41 -6.78
C ASP A 107 17.07 -6.52 -5.81
N VAL A 108 17.16 -5.20 -5.98
CA VAL A 108 16.38 -4.24 -5.17
C VAL A 108 14.88 -4.41 -5.37
N LEU A 109 14.40 -4.61 -6.60
CA LEU A 109 12.97 -4.88 -6.87
C LEU A 109 12.49 -6.22 -6.28
N ALA A 110 13.38 -7.17 -6.05
CA ALA A 110 13.07 -8.47 -5.46
C ALA A 110 12.98 -8.42 -3.92
N LEU A 111 13.49 -7.36 -3.27
CA LEU A 111 13.37 -7.17 -1.82
C LEU A 111 11.92 -6.99 -1.40
N THR A 112 11.57 -7.48 -0.22
CA THR A 112 10.36 -7.02 0.47
C THR A 112 10.51 -5.56 0.91
N VAL A 113 9.40 -4.90 1.20
CA VAL A 113 9.42 -3.51 1.74
C VAL A 113 10.22 -3.46 3.06
N SER A 114 10.06 -4.47 3.93
CA SER A 114 10.80 -4.58 5.19
C SER A 114 12.32 -4.69 4.97
N GLU A 115 12.76 -5.58 4.06
CA GLU A 115 14.17 -5.74 3.71
C GLU A 115 14.74 -4.46 3.10
N ALA A 116 13.98 -3.81 2.22
CA ALA A 116 14.39 -2.53 1.63
C ALA A 116 14.51 -1.43 2.69
N ALA A 117 13.56 -1.33 3.62
CA ALA A 117 13.62 -0.36 4.70
C ALA A 117 14.87 -0.56 5.58
N ALA A 118 15.25 -1.81 5.87
CA ALA A 118 16.47 -2.11 6.61
C ALA A 118 17.76 -1.74 5.84
N LEU A 119 17.82 -2.07 4.53
CA LEU A 119 19.00 -1.83 3.69
C LEU A 119 19.19 -0.36 3.32
N PHE A 120 18.11 0.39 3.19
CA PHE A 120 18.12 1.82 2.86
C PHE A 120 17.86 2.72 4.08
N ALA A 121 18.08 2.24 5.30
CA ALA A 121 17.82 2.98 6.54
C ALA A 121 18.52 4.35 6.62
N ALA A 122 19.67 4.50 5.96
CA ALA A 122 20.39 5.77 5.85
C ALA A 122 19.84 6.71 4.77
N ASP A 123 19.04 6.20 3.83
CA ASP A 123 18.49 6.94 2.69
C ASP A 123 17.09 7.48 3.07
N ARG A 124 17.04 8.61 3.78
CA ARG A 124 15.80 9.19 4.37
C ARG A 124 14.65 9.34 3.38
N ASP A 125 14.94 9.68 2.12
CA ASP A 125 13.92 9.88 1.10
C ASP A 125 13.30 8.55 0.65
N VAL A 126 14.09 7.47 0.61
CA VAL A 126 13.58 6.11 0.34
C VAL A 126 12.68 5.66 1.49
N ILE A 127 13.14 5.80 2.74
CA ILE A 127 12.36 5.43 3.93
C ILE A 127 11.04 6.20 3.97
N ARG A 128 11.06 7.52 3.79
CA ARG A 128 9.85 8.34 3.77
C ARG A 128 8.86 7.91 2.69
N ALA A 129 9.36 7.53 1.51
CA ALA A 129 8.52 7.09 0.41
C ALA A 129 7.94 5.67 0.63
N LEU A 130 8.66 4.77 1.31
CA LEU A 130 8.19 3.42 1.63
C LEU A 130 7.27 3.37 2.86
N GLN A 131 7.36 4.35 3.77
CA GLN A 131 6.61 4.38 5.02
C GLN A 131 5.10 4.16 4.85
N PRO A 132 4.42 4.76 3.84
CA PRO A 132 2.99 4.50 3.62
C PRO A 132 2.63 3.03 3.39
N ILE A 133 3.53 2.23 2.77
CA ILE A 133 3.30 0.80 2.55
C ILE A 133 3.41 0.04 3.89
N VAL A 134 4.38 0.42 4.72
CA VAL A 134 4.55 -0.15 6.08
C VAL A 134 3.35 0.21 6.96
N ASP A 135 2.89 1.46 6.88
CA ASP A 135 1.75 1.95 7.66
C ASP A 135 0.45 1.16 7.43
N VAL A 136 0.29 0.58 6.23
CA VAL A 136 -0.90 -0.24 5.89
C VAL A 136 -0.67 -1.75 6.05
N GLY A 137 0.45 -2.18 6.64
CA GLY A 137 0.73 -3.59 6.92
C GLY A 137 1.11 -4.41 5.68
N LEU A 138 1.76 -3.80 4.68
CA LEU A 138 2.22 -4.46 3.46
C LEU A 138 3.75 -4.59 3.39
N GLU A 139 4.43 -4.61 4.51
CA GLU A 139 5.90 -4.70 4.59
C GLU A 139 6.48 -6.01 4.04
N TYR A 140 5.68 -7.08 3.96
CA TYR A 140 6.07 -8.37 3.39
C TYR A 140 6.01 -8.43 1.86
N VAL A 141 5.33 -7.47 1.22
CA VAL A 141 5.18 -7.43 -0.24
C VAL A 141 6.50 -7.01 -0.88
N LYS A 142 6.84 -7.61 -2.02
CA LYS A 142 8.05 -7.24 -2.77
C LYS A 142 7.88 -5.89 -3.47
N LEU A 143 8.95 -5.09 -3.49
CA LEU A 143 8.96 -3.77 -4.14
C LEU A 143 8.50 -3.83 -5.60
N GLY A 144 8.97 -4.82 -6.34
CA GLY A 144 8.67 -5.02 -7.76
C GLY A 144 7.51 -5.98 -8.05
N GLN A 145 6.73 -6.41 -7.05
CA GLN A 145 5.61 -7.33 -7.27
C GLN A 145 4.58 -6.68 -8.19
N PRO A 146 4.15 -7.35 -9.29
CA PRO A 146 3.09 -6.83 -10.14
C PRO A 146 1.80 -6.63 -9.34
N VAL A 147 1.21 -5.44 -9.39
CA VAL A 147 -0.04 -5.15 -8.66
C VAL A 147 -1.18 -6.12 -8.97
N PRO A 148 -1.37 -6.60 -10.23
CA PRO A 148 -2.41 -7.58 -10.52
C PRO A 148 -2.23 -8.94 -9.82
N THR A 149 -1.07 -9.21 -9.23
CA THR A 149 -0.81 -10.45 -8.47
C THR A 149 -1.09 -10.30 -6.96
N LEU A 150 -1.47 -9.11 -6.52
CA LEU A 150 -1.89 -8.86 -5.16
C LEU A 150 -3.33 -9.37 -4.94
N SER A 151 -3.62 -9.82 -3.73
CA SER A 151 -5.00 -10.09 -3.32
C SER A 151 -5.84 -8.80 -3.33
N GLY A 152 -7.16 -8.93 -3.35
CA GLY A 152 -8.06 -7.77 -3.32
C GLY A 152 -7.80 -6.85 -2.12
N GLY A 153 -7.62 -7.41 -0.93
CA GLY A 153 -7.30 -6.66 0.28
C GLY A 153 -5.93 -5.98 0.23
N GLU A 154 -4.90 -6.64 -0.32
CA GLU A 154 -3.57 -6.03 -0.51
C GLU A 154 -3.63 -4.86 -1.50
N ALA A 155 -4.35 -5.03 -2.61
CA ALA A 155 -4.54 -3.98 -3.60
C ALA A 155 -5.27 -2.76 -3.00
N GLN A 156 -6.30 -2.99 -2.20
CA GLN A 156 -7.03 -1.92 -1.49
C GLN A 156 -6.13 -1.18 -0.50
N ARG A 157 -5.34 -1.91 0.30
CA ARG A 157 -4.37 -1.30 1.23
C ARG A 157 -3.26 -0.54 0.50
N LEU A 158 -2.78 -1.05 -0.64
CA LEU A 158 -1.81 -0.33 -1.45
C LEU A 158 -2.41 0.97 -2.02
N LYS A 159 -3.70 0.98 -2.38
CA LYS A 159 -4.43 2.20 -2.77
C LYS A 159 -4.45 3.22 -1.63
N LEU A 160 -4.71 2.76 -0.41
CA LEU A 160 -4.63 3.60 0.80
C LEU A 160 -3.22 4.17 1.01
N ALA A 161 -2.16 3.34 0.87
CA ALA A 161 -0.78 3.80 0.94
C ALA A 161 -0.46 4.91 -0.07
N GLY A 162 -1.01 4.82 -1.29
CA GLY A 162 -0.89 5.88 -2.29
C GLY A 162 -1.50 7.21 -1.84
N HIS A 163 -2.67 7.18 -1.21
CA HIS A 163 -3.30 8.38 -0.66
C HIS A 163 -2.49 8.98 0.51
N LEU A 164 -1.96 8.15 1.39
CA LEU A 164 -1.06 8.58 2.47
C LEU A 164 0.21 9.23 1.92
N ALA A 165 0.82 8.65 0.88
CA ALA A 165 2.00 9.21 0.22
C ALA A 165 1.70 10.58 -0.42
N ALA A 166 0.52 10.75 -1.03
CA ALA A 166 0.08 12.01 -1.60
C ALA A 166 -0.16 13.07 -0.52
N ALA A 167 -0.83 12.71 0.59
CA ALA A 167 -1.05 13.60 1.72
C ALA A 167 0.27 14.08 2.35
N ALA A 168 1.24 13.17 2.54
CA ALA A 168 2.56 13.52 3.07
C ALA A 168 3.33 14.49 2.16
N LYS A 169 3.25 14.33 0.84
CA LYS A 169 3.85 15.25 -0.14
C LYS A 169 3.21 16.64 -0.09
N SER A 170 1.89 16.70 0.05
CA SER A 170 1.15 17.97 0.14
C SER A 170 1.52 18.77 1.39
N ALA A 171 1.71 18.10 2.54
CA ALA A 171 2.11 18.74 3.79
C ALA A 171 3.52 19.35 3.72
N THR A 172 4.44 18.77 2.94
CA THR A 172 5.81 19.27 2.81
C THR A 172 5.96 20.40 1.76
N SER A 173 5.05 20.49 0.79
CA SER A 173 5.13 21.49 -0.29
C SER A 173 4.44 22.83 0.02
N SER A 174 3.75 22.95 1.15
CA SER A 174 2.97 24.14 1.49
C SER A 174 3.81 25.25 2.13
N ARG A 175 4.61 25.98 1.33
CA ARG A 175 4.94 27.38 1.62
C ARG A 175 3.77 28.34 1.33
N GLN A 176 2.70 27.86 0.73
CA GLN A 176 1.43 28.57 0.58
C GLN A 176 0.31 27.56 0.87
N ALA A 177 -0.21 27.59 2.07
CA ALA A 177 -1.40 26.83 2.47
C ALA A 177 -2.61 27.33 1.66
N LYS A 178 -2.78 26.81 0.45
CA LYS A 178 -4.10 26.72 -0.15
C LYS A 178 -4.80 25.64 0.65
N ALA A 179 -5.86 26.00 1.37
CA ALA A 179 -6.70 25.03 2.09
C ALA A 179 -7.08 23.92 1.10
N THR A 180 -6.39 22.79 1.18
CA THR A 180 -6.75 21.62 0.41
C THR A 180 -8.10 21.18 0.96
N ARG A 181 -9.16 21.23 0.12
CA ARG A 181 -10.46 20.68 0.49
C ARG A 181 -10.23 19.22 0.88
N GLY A 182 -10.66 18.83 2.08
CA GLY A 182 -10.61 17.45 2.53
C GLY A 182 -11.34 16.55 1.53
N ALA A 183 -10.82 15.34 1.33
CA ALA A 183 -11.50 14.30 0.56
C ALA A 183 -12.36 13.47 1.50
N LEU A 184 -13.48 12.92 0.99
CA LEU A 184 -14.25 11.88 1.65
C LEU A 184 -13.79 10.51 1.12
N PHE A 185 -13.35 9.64 2.01
CA PHE A 185 -13.00 8.27 1.70
C PHE A 185 -14.11 7.33 2.17
N LEU A 186 -14.47 6.38 1.31
CA LEU A 186 -15.43 5.33 1.60
C LEU A 186 -14.69 4.00 1.59
N PHE A 187 -14.73 3.26 2.70
CA PHE A 187 -14.14 1.93 2.83
C PHE A 187 -15.24 0.91 3.10
N ASP A 188 -15.13 -0.22 2.43
CA ASP A 188 -16.04 -1.35 2.57
C ASP A 188 -15.26 -2.53 3.12
N GLU A 189 -15.53 -2.90 4.37
CA GLU A 189 -14.90 -3.99 5.13
C GLU A 189 -13.36 -4.04 5.00
N PRO A 190 -12.63 -2.94 5.28
CA PRO A 190 -11.19 -2.89 5.06
C PRO A 190 -10.37 -3.81 5.99
N THR A 191 -10.98 -4.38 7.03
CA THR A 191 -10.33 -5.33 7.95
C THR A 191 -10.50 -6.79 7.55
N THR A 192 -11.29 -7.10 6.52
CA THR A 192 -11.55 -8.47 6.10
C THR A 192 -10.25 -9.22 5.80
N GLY A 193 -10.05 -10.36 6.48
CA GLY A 193 -8.88 -11.23 6.33
C GLY A 193 -7.60 -10.69 6.98
N LEU A 194 -7.67 -9.66 7.83
CA LEU A 194 -6.53 -9.13 8.56
C LEU A 194 -6.36 -9.82 9.92
N HIS A 195 -5.10 -9.98 10.34
CA HIS A 195 -4.75 -10.31 11.71
C HIS A 195 -4.84 -9.06 12.60
N PHE A 196 -4.99 -9.24 13.94
CA PHE A 196 -5.14 -8.14 14.90
C PHE A 196 -4.05 -7.06 14.78
N ASP A 197 -2.78 -7.45 14.62
CA ASP A 197 -1.67 -6.50 14.46
C ASP A 197 -1.81 -5.64 13.21
N ASP A 198 -2.33 -6.21 12.13
CA ASP A 198 -2.55 -5.51 10.86
C ASP A 198 -3.75 -4.57 10.95
N ILE A 199 -4.79 -4.93 11.72
CA ILE A 199 -5.92 -4.03 12.01
C ILE A 199 -5.42 -2.79 12.75
N ALA A 200 -4.55 -2.97 13.75
CA ALA A 200 -3.97 -1.84 14.49
C ALA A 200 -3.11 -0.93 13.57
N LYS A 201 -2.38 -1.49 12.59
CA LYS A 201 -1.66 -0.71 11.58
C LYS A 201 -2.62 0.06 10.68
N LEU A 202 -3.67 -0.61 10.17
CA LEU A 202 -4.69 0.01 9.35
C LEU A 202 -5.37 1.17 10.08
N MET A 203 -5.75 1.00 11.35
CA MET A 203 -6.35 2.06 12.15
C MET A 203 -5.45 3.29 12.30
N ARG A 204 -4.14 3.07 12.53
CA ARG A 204 -3.16 4.18 12.54
C ARG A 204 -3.07 4.88 11.18
N ALA A 205 -3.14 4.14 10.07
CA ALA A 205 -3.13 4.70 8.73
C ALA A 205 -4.39 5.54 8.45
N LEU A 206 -5.57 5.05 8.84
CA LEU A 206 -6.84 5.79 8.73
C LEU A 206 -6.80 7.07 9.57
N ARG A 207 -6.27 7.01 10.79
CA ARG A 207 -6.10 8.21 11.65
C ARG A 207 -5.20 9.26 10.99
N LYS A 208 -4.12 8.88 10.31
CA LYS A 208 -3.27 9.81 9.55
C LYS A 208 -4.04 10.54 8.44
N LEU A 209 -5.03 9.92 7.79
CA LEU A 209 -5.88 10.60 6.82
C LEU A 209 -6.80 11.63 7.49
N LEU A 210 -7.38 11.30 8.66
CA LEU A 210 -8.18 12.25 9.43
C LEU A 210 -7.33 13.45 9.87
N ASP A 211 -6.13 13.21 10.39
CA ASP A 211 -5.17 14.25 10.79
C ASP A 211 -4.75 15.15 9.62
N ALA A 212 -4.76 14.62 8.40
CA ALA A 212 -4.52 15.39 7.18
C ALA A 212 -5.75 16.20 6.70
N GLY A 213 -6.86 16.17 7.44
CA GLY A 213 -8.08 16.94 7.16
C GLY A 213 -9.06 16.26 6.21
N HIS A 214 -8.97 14.94 6.07
CA HIS A 214 -9.91 14.13 5.30
C HIS A 214 -11.04 13.61 6.18
N SER A 215 -12.13 13.12 5.56
CA SER A 215 -13.25 12.45 6.23
C SER A 215 -13.33 11.00 5.78
N LEU A 216 -13.70 10.10 6.69
CA LEU A 216 -13.80 8.68 6.41
C LEU A 216 -15.21 8.19 6.72
N VAL A 217 -15.75 7.36 5.85
CA VAL A 217 -16.92 6.51 6.12
C VAL A 217 -16.46 5.07 5.91
N VAL A 218 -16.64 4.24 6.94
CA VAL A 218 -16.15 2.86 6.95
C VAL A 218 -17.33 1.94 7.25
N ILE A 219 -17.58 0.98 6.36
CA ILE A 219 -18.53 -0.11 6.61
C ILE A 219 -17.70 -1.22 7.27
N GLU A 220 -18.07 -1.62 8.47
CA GLU A 220 -17.28 -2.58 9.26
C GLU A 220 -18.11 -3.39 10.23
N HIS A 221 -17.58 -4.56 10.59
CA HIS A 221 -18.10 -5.47 11.61
C HIS A 221 -17.10 -5.72 12.73
N ASN A 222 -15.86 -5.29 12.57
CA ASN A 222 -14.81 -5.44 13.58
C ASN A 222 -15.04 -4.47 14.74
N LEU A 223 -15.16 -5.02 15.97
CA LEU A 223 -15.51 -4.23 17.14
C LEU A 223 -14.42 -3.23 17.55
N ASP A 224 -13.15 -3.49 17.27
CA ASP A 224 -12.06 -2.55 17.55
C ASP A 224 -12.17 -1.30 16.67
N VAL A 225 -12.53 -1.48 15.38
CA VAL A 225 -12.78 -0.36 14.47
C VAL A 225 -14.01 0.43 14.89
N ILE A 226 -15.09 -0.28 15.24
CA ILE A 226 -16.35 0.32 15.72
C ILE A 226 -16.08 1.16 16.97
N ARG A 227 -15.36 0.63 17.98
CA ARG A 227 -15.00 1.37 19.19
C ARG A 227 -14.12 2.60 18.92
N ALA A 228 -13.23 2.52 17.93
CA ALA A 228 -12.31 3.59 17.60
C ALA A 228 -12.90 4.69 16.70
N SER A 229 -14.14 4.53 16.24
CA SER A 229 -14.84 5.51 15.40
C SER A 229 -15.28 6.73 16.22
N ASP A 230 -15.43 7.87 15.56
CA ASP A 230 -15.94 9.10 16.21
C ASP A 230 -17.47 9.10 16.23
N TRP A 231 -18.11 8.42 15.25
CA TRP A 231 -19.56 8.36 15.08
C TRP A 231 -19.98 7.06 14.42
N LEU A 232 -21.07 6.47 14.88
CA LEU A 232 -21.67 5.26 14.34
C LEU A 232 -23.04 5.54 13.74
N ILE A 233 -23.37 4.79 12.69
CA ILE A 233 -24.72 4.65 12.13
C ILE A 233 -24.98 3.16 12.06
N ASP A 234 -25.86 2.65 12.96
CA ASP A 234 -26.22 1.24 13.04
C ASP A 234 -27.45 0.97 12.17
N LEU A 235 -27.28 0.10 11.18
CA LEU A 235 -28.33 -0.28 10.22
C LEU A 235 -28.84 -1.68 10.56
N GLY A 236 -30.15 -1.85 10.52
CA GLY A 236 -30.77 -3.16 10.82
C GLY A 236 -32.29 -3.14 10.75
N PRO A 237 -32.95 -4.10 11.45
CA PRO A 237 -32.37 -5.25 12.15
C PRO A 237 -31.86 -6.36 11.21
N GLU A 238 -32.38 -6.43 9.98
CA GLU A 238 -32.10 -7.48 9.00
C GLU A 238 -31.67 -6.87 7.66
N GLY A 239 -31.27 -7.72 6.70
CA GLY A 239 -31.01 -7.33 5.31
C GLY A 239 -32.26 -7.43 4.41
N GLY A 240 -32.16 -6.97 3.16
CA GLY A 240 -33.23 -7.05 2.18
C GLY A 240 -34.37 -6.02 2.39
N GLU A 241 -35.59 -6.34 1.94
CA GLU A 241 -36.72 -5.38 1.94
C GLU A 241 -37.15 -4.92 3.34
N ALA A 242 -36.91 -5.74 4.38
CA ALA A 242 -37.24 -5.42 5.78
C ALA A 242 -36.08 -4.77 6.54
N GLY A 243 -34.90 -4.66 5.92
CA GLY A 243 -33.69 -4.14 6.54
C GLY A 243 -33.33 -2.73 6.10
N GLY A 244 -32.09 -2.31 6.46
CA GLY A 244 -31.55 -1.02 6.04
C GLY A 244 -32.14 0.20 6.76
N LEU A 245 -32.87 0.00 7.85
CA LEU A 245 -33.36 1.08 8.69
C LEU A 245 -32.24 1.55 9.64
N VAL A 246 -32.19 2.84 9.93
CA VAL A 246 -31.31 3.36 10.97
C VAL A 246 -31.90 2.97 12.33
N VAL A 247 -31.22 2.04 13.03
CA VAL A 247 -31.63 1.54 14.35
C VAL A 247 -31.13 2.46 15.45
N ALA A 248 -29.86 2.88 15.33
CA ALA A 248 -29.22 3.79 16.26
C ALA A 248 -28.16 4.62 15.54
N TYR A 249 -27.84 5.78 16.08
CA TYR A 249 -26.71 6.60 15.65
C TYR A 249 -26.19 7.42 16.84
N GLY A 250 -24.90 7.75 16.81
CA GLY A 250 -24.23 8.50 17.87
C GLY A 250 -22.77 8.11 18.02
N THR A 251 -22.16 8.49 19.11
CA THR A 251 -20.84 7.99 19.48
C THR A 251 -20.91 6.48 19.78
N PRO A 252 -19.77 5.75 19.77
CA PRO A 252 -19.77 4.34 20.19
C PRO A 252 -20.40 4.11 21.56
N ASP A 253 -20.25 5.05 22.48
CA ASP A 253 -20.88 4.98 23.80
C ASP A 253 -22.41 5.16 23.76
N ASP A 254 -22.92 6.08 22.97
CA ASP A 254 -24.36 6.26 22.76
C ASP A 254 -25.01 5.00 22.18
N VAL A 255 -24.38 4.41 21.15
CA VAL A 255 -24.86 3.19 20.49
C VAL A 255 -24.77 1.99 21.43
N ARG A 256 -23.72 1.88 22.23
CA ARG A 256 -23.54 0.83 23.25
C ARG A 256 -24.70 0.78 24.25
N HIS A 257 -25.20 1.93 24.66
CA HIS A 257 -26.32 2.02 25.61
C HIS A 257 -27.71 1.96 24.94
N HIS A 258 -27.78 1.93 23.60
CA HIS A 258 -29.06 1.90 22.89
C HIS A 258 -29.73 0.51 23.00
N PRO A 259 -30.97 0.41 23.52
CA PRO A 259 -31.58 -0.87 23.90
C PRO A 259 -31.90 -1.78 22.72
N ARG A 260 -32.06 -1.23 21.51
CA ARG A 260 -32.45 -1.98 20.30
C ARG A 260 -31.32 -2.15 19.31
N SER A 261 -30.11 -1.65 19.57
CA SER A 261 -28.97 -1.74 18.68
C SER A 261 -28.29 -3.12 18.78
N PRO A 262 -28.25 -3.92 17.69
CA PRO A 262 -27.45 -5.15 17.64
C PRO A 262 -25.96 -4.87 17.85
N THR A 263 -25.45 -3.80 17.22
CA THR A 263 -24.05 -3.36 17.42
C THR A 263 -23.79 -2.96 18.87
N GLY A 264 -24.72 -2.26 19.50
CA GLY A 264 -24.63 -1.92 20.93
C GLY A 264 -24.63 -3.13 21.83
N GLN A 265 -25.42 -4.17 21.52
CA GLN A 265 -25.37 -5.44 22.22
C GLN A 265 -24.02 -6.12 22.08
N ALA A 266 -23.47 -6.22 20.86
CA ALA A 266 -22.17 -6.81 20.59
C ALA A 266 -21.05 -6.09 21.37
N LEU A 267 -21.07 -4.75 21.42
CA LEU A 267 -20.11 -3.97 22.21
C LEU A 267 -20.18 -4.28 23.71
N ARG A 268 -21.39 -4.42 24.27
CA ARG A 268 -21.55 -4.78 25.70
C ARG A 268 -21.07 -6.19 26.02
N ASP A 269 -21.38 -7.15 25.14
CA ASP A 269 -21.00 -8.56 25.34
C ASP A 269 -19.48 -8.73 25.28
N ASP A 270 -18.83 -8.02 24.38
CA ASP A 270 -17.38 -8.03 24.24
C ASP A 270 -16.67 -7.33 25.42
N ASP A 271 -17.23 -6.23 25.96
CA ASP A 271 -16.71 -5.57 27.16
C ASP A 271 -16.72 -6.53 28.38
N VAL A 272 -17.76 -7.36 28.50
CA VAL A 272 -17.85 -8.38 29.57
C VAL A 272 -16.81 -9.47 29.36
N ALA A 273 -16.54 -9.88 28.13
CA ALA A 273 -15.51 -10.88 27.83
C ALA A 273 -14.10 -10.37 28.19
N LEU A 274 -13.78 -9.11 27.83
CA LEU A 274 -12.48 -8.48 28.11
C LEU A 274 -12.17 -8.28 29.61
N VAL A 275 -13.20 -8.24 30.46
CA VAL A 275 -13.01 -8.11 31.94
C VAL A 275 -12.77 -9.47 32.60
N ASN A 276 -13.14 -10.57 31.94
CA ASN A 276 -13.06 -11.92 32.49
C ASN A 276 -11.82 -12.71 32.03
N ASP A 277 -11.06 -12.18 31.08
CA ASP A 277 -9.74 -12.68 30.67
C ASP A 277 -8.60 -11.92 31.40
#